data_7f132770aa76270c71b069d0a4eec4f9
#
_entry.id   7f132770aa76270c71b069d0a4eec4f9
#
_cell.length_a   1.000
_cell.length_b   1.000
_cell.length_c   1.000
_cell.angle_alpha   90.00
_cell.angle_beta   90.00
_cell.angle_gamma   90.00
#
_symmetry.space_group_name_H-M   'P 1'
#
loop_
_entity.id
_entity.type
_entity.pdbx_description
1 polymer ?
#
loop_
_entity_poly.entity_id
_entity_poly.type
_entity_poly.pdbx_seq_one_letter_code
_entity_poly.pdbx_strand_id
1 'polypeptide(L)'
;MELTFRDPAGELRLTAGRALRRIRPAAVRETQAFLASPLCNALEQCGDVIPSEVAAPGSHPAITSGEFWLEHPRLDPISYPWEWTTAQWRAAAELTLRIASQAIDAGWTLKDATPLNILFSGPRPILVDVLSFERRDPRSSVWLAYGQFVRTFLLPLVAAKYLSWPLRATLFERDGYEPRQIYDALPRWRRLNPDLLDVVTLATVFERRGSKRGGSKITQSTTDPSLATYLLHKRIARLGRQIQNAVRGQGDSEWSRYENSASHYQADDVEEKQQFVKRALARCHPQRVLDIGANTGTYSLLAADAGATVVALDSDTAALEVLWRTAAKQNKPITALVTNIARPTPAAGWRNREQFSLLDRLNVGFDLILMLAVIHHLILREQLPLAHIADLCAGLTRRWLLLEWVPPSDPMFQEWLRGRDDLYGHLTENDLTHAFAPHFAVVERAQLGNGRVLLLLERISDGISDRISTDDNASQNADSPRAEGITS
;
A
#
# COMPACT_ATOMS: atom_id res chain seq x y z
N MET A 1 -11.25 12.85 9.88
CA MET A 1 -12.01 12.20 8.78
C MET A 1 -12.42 10.81 9.24
N GLU A 2 -13.69 10.44 9.11
CA GLU A 2 -14.23 9.11 9.46
C GLU A 2 -13.99 8.15 8.29
N LEU A 3 -13.28 7.05 8.54
CA LEU A 3 -12.87 6.10 7.49
C LEU A 3 -13.71 4.82 7.43
N THR A 4 -14.23 4.36 8.57
CA THR A 4 -14.93 3.08 8.62
C THR A 4 -16.30 3.23 9.25
N PHE A 5 -17.32 3.35 8.41
CA PHE A 5 -18.71 3.35 8.86
C PHE A 5 -19.42 1.99 8.69
N ARG A 6 -18.80 1.06 7.94
CA ARG A 6 -19.32 -0.29 7.67
C ARG A 6 -19.02 -1.29 8.78
N ASP A 7 -18.01 -1.02 9.61
CA ASP A 7 -17.66 -1.92 10.71
C ASP A 7 -18.73 -1.82 11.81
N PRO A 8 -19.46 -2.91 12.10
CA PRO A 8 -20.46 -2.92 13.15
C PRO A 8 -19.85 -2.83 14.55
N ALA A 9 -18.55 -3.06 14.72
CA ALA A 9 -17.85 -3.08 15.98
C ALA A 9 -17.21 -1.73 16.33
N GLY A 10 -16.91 -0.86 15.35
CA GLY A 10 -16.22 0.40 15.64
C GLY A 10 -16.17 1.39 14.48
N GLU A 11 -15.55 2.53 14.73
CA GLU A 11 -15.26 3.59 13.77
C GLU A 11 -13.80 3.98 13.87
N LEU A 12 -13.14 4.23 12.74
CA LEU A 12 -11.75 4.70 12.70
C LEU A 12 -11.70 6.18 12.27
N ARG A 13 -10.95 6.98 13.01
CA ARG A 13 -10.66 8.38 12.67
C ARG A 13 -9.16 8.57 12.61
N LEU A 14 -8.66 9.12 11.51
CA LEU A 14 -7.25 9.49 11.40
C LEU A 14 -7.05 10.96 11.77
N THR A 15 -6.02 11.20 12.57
CA THR A 15 -5.55 12.53 12.97
C THR A 15 -4.07 12.68 12.66
N ALA A 16 -3.47 13.84 12.93
CA ALA A 16 -2.04 14.02 12.77
C ALA A 16 -1.27 13.07 13.70
N GLY A 17 -0.57 12.09 13.12
CA GLY A 17 0.29 11.13 13.84
C GLY A 17 -0.43 9.99 14.57
N ARG A 18 -1.77 9.96 14.65
CA ARG A 18 -2.54 8.97 15.41
C ARG A 18 -3.72 8.42 14.62
N ALA A 19 -4.08 7.16 14.90
CA ALA A 19 -5.31 6.54 14.46
C ALA A 19 -6.19 6.27 15.71
N LEU A 20 -7.35 6.89 15.77
CA LEU A 20 -8.29 6.78 16.90
C LEU A 20 -9.45 5.87 16.49
N ARG A 21 -9.73 4.85 17.28
CA ARG A 21 -10.81 3.90 17.01
C ARG A 21 -11.86 3.94 18.12
N ARG A 22 -13.08 4.38 17.79
CA ARG A 22 -14.23 4.26 18.67
C ARG A 22 -14.77 2.84 18.63
N ILE A 23 -14.94 2.22 19.79
CA ILE A 23 -15.48 0.87 19.92
C ILE A 23 -16.95 0.97 20.34
N ARG A 24 -17.82 0.32 19.58
CA ARG A 24 -19.25 0.29 19.90
C ARG A 24 -19.52 -0.58 21.14
N PRO A 25 -20.54 -0.26 21.96
CA PRO A 25 -20.80 -0.93 23.23
C PRO A 25 -20.82 -2.44 23.17
N ALA A 26 -21.38 -3.02 22.11
CA ALA A 26 -21.45 -4.47 21.93
C ALA A 26 -20.08 -5.15 21.78
N ALA A 27 -19.07 -4.44 21.29
CA ALA A 27 -17.72 -4.98 21.05
C ALA A 27 -16.73 -4.68 22.20
N VAL A 28 -17.05 -3.78 23.14
CA VAL A 28 -16.14 -3.32 24.20
C VAL A 28 -15.59 -4.46 25.03
N ARG A 29 -16.47 -5.35 25.53
CA ARG A 29 -16.07 -6.45 26.42
C ARG A 29 -15.07 -7.40 25.75
N GLU A 30 -15.30 -7.75 24.50
CA GLU A 30 -14.43 -8.66 23.74
C GLU A 30 -13.09 -8.00 23.39
N THR A 31 -13.14 -6.73 22.98
CA THR A 31 -11.94 -5.94 22.70
C THR A 31 -11.06 -5.81 23.95
N GLN A 32 -11.62 -5.47 25.10
CA GLN A 32 -10.87 -5.38 26.38
C GLN A 32 -10.27 -6.74 26.76
N ALA A 33 -11.02 -7.83 26.60
CA ALA A 33 -10.53 -9.17 26.87
C ALA A 33 -9.37 -9.58 25.94
N PHE A 34 -9.40 -9.16 24.68
CA PHE A 34 -8.30 -9.39 23.74
C PHE A 34 -7.06 -8.57 24.12
N LEU A 35 -7.22 -7.26 24.34
CA LEU A 35 -6.12 -6.36 24.72
C LEU A 35 -5.40 -6.81 26.01
N ALA A 36 -6.14 -7.34 26.98
CA ALA A 36 -5.58 -7.89 28.22
C ALA A 36 -4.99 -9.30 28.08
N SER A 37 -5.06 -9.91 26.90
CA SER A 37 -4.61 -11.29 26.69
C SER A 37 -3.10 -11.40 26.48
N PRO A 38 -2.46 -12.51 26.95
CA PRO A 38 -1.06 -12.78 26.63
C PRO A 38 -0.78 -12.85 25.12
N LEU A 39 -1.78 -13.23 24.32
CA LEU A 39 -1.67 -13.26 22.87
C LEU A 39 -1.45 -11.85 22.28
N CYS A 40 -2.28 -10.87 22.70
CA CYS A 40 -2.14 -9.48 22.23
C CYS A 40 -0.74 -8.95 22.53
N ASN A 41 -0.29 -9.10 23.78
CA ASN A 41 1.04 -8.67 24.20
C ASN A 41 2.17 -9.31 23.35
N ALA A 42 2.08 -10.61 23.10
CA ALA A 42 3.06 -11.31 22.27
C ALA A 42 3.07 -10.82 20.81
N LEU A 43 1.89 -10.60 20.23
CA LEU A 43 1.76 -10.11 18.84
C LEU A 43 2.27 -8.67 18.71
N GLU A 44 1.99 -7.80 19.67
CA GLU A 44 2.51 -6.42 19.69
C GLU A 44 4.04 -6.40 19.87
N GLN A 45 4.60 -7.18 20.78
CA GLN A 45 6.05 -7.29 20.99
C GLN A 45 6.78 -7.79 19.73
N CYS A 46 6.17 -8.73 18.99
CA CYS A 46 6.71 -9.17 17.71
C CYS A 46 6.51 -8.16 16.57
N GLY A 47 5.66 -7.13 16.76
CA GLY A 47 5.26 -6.19 15.72
C GLY A 47 4.37 -6.79 14.64
N ASP A 48 3.66 -7.88 14.95
CA ASP A 48 2.71 -8.55 14.05
C ASP A 48 1.34 -7.85 14.06
N VAL A 49 0.99 -7.21 15.18
CA VAL A 49 -0.24 -6.41 15.38
C VAL A 49 0.14 -4.99 15.80
N ILE A 50 -0.66 -4.02 15.36
CA ILE A 50 -0.48 -2.61 15.69
C ILE A 50 -0.61 -2.42 17.23
N PRO A 51 0.29 -1.69 17.90
CA PRO A 51 0.14 -1.33 19.30
C PRO A 51 -1.18 -0.59 19.53
N SER A 52 -1.87 -0.95 20.61
CA SER A 52 -3.22 -0.48 20.89
C SER A 52 -3.35 -0.06 22.34
N GLU A 53 -3.58 1.23 22.60
CA GLU A 53 -3.76 1.78 23.93
C GLU A 53 -5.18 2.27 24.12
N VAL A 54 -5.70 2.16 25.36
CA VAL A 54 -6.98 2.77 25.70
C VAL A 54 -6.78 4.27 25.81
N ALA A 55 -7.47 5.02 24.96
CA ALA A 55 -7.34 6.47 24.92
C ALA A 55 -7.95 7.11 26.17
N ALA A 56 -7.22 8.02 26.80
CA ALA A 56 -7.71 8.76 27.95
C ALA A 56 -8.83 9.73 27.55
N PRO A 57 -9.90 9.86 28.37
CA PRO A 57 -10.93 10.86 28.11
C PRO A 57 -10.33 12.27 27.99
N GLY A 58 -10.68 12.99 26.93
CA GLY A 58 -10.19 14.35 26.67
C GLY A 58 -8.76 14.44 26.12
N SER A 59 -8.06 13.33 25.87
CA SER A 59 -6.72 13.34 25.26
C SER A 59 -6.72 13.86 23.81
N HIS A 60 -7.87 13.86 23.17
CA HIS A 60 -8.06 14.42 21.82
C HIS A 60 -9.50 14.92 21.66
N PRO A 61 -9.75 16.04 20.92
CA PRO A 61 -11.09 16.59 20.72
C PRO A 61 -12.10 15.62 20.09
N ALA A 62 -11.63 14.61 19.36
CA ALA A 62 -12.50 13.59 18.76
C ALA A 62 -12.98 12.53 19.76
N ILE A 63 -12.41 12.45 20.97
CA ILE A 63 -12.71 11.44 21.99
C ILE A 63 -13.82 11.97 22.88
N THR A 64 -15.00 11.34 22.78
CA THR A 64 -16.19 11.70 23.53
C THR A 64 -16.19 11.02 24.90
N SER A 65 -16.55 11.78 25.94
CA SER A 65 -16.73 11.25 27.30
C SER A 65 -17.77 10.13 27.35
N GLY A 66 -17.47 9.05 28.07
CA GLY A 66 -18.38 7.92 28.24
C GLY A 66 -18.34 6.88 27.12
N GLU A 67 -17.53 7.07 26.11
CA GLU A 67 -17.27 6.13 25.04
C GLU A 67 -15.92 5.42 25.22
N PHE A 68 -15.79 4.21 24.65
CA PHE A 68 -14.53 3.46 24.69
C PHE A 68 -13.76 3.69 23.38
N TRP A 69 -12.57 4.26 23.52
CA TRP A 69 -11.69 4.58 22.42
C TRP A 69 -10.35 3.89 22.55
N LEU A 70 -9.82 3.45 21.42
CA LEU A 70 -8.44 2.99 21.28
C LEU A 70 -7.63 4.03 20.47
N GLU A 71 -6.37 4.12 20.84
CA GLU A 71 -5.37 4.91 20.14
C GLU A 71 -4.29 3.99 19.60
N HIS A 72 -3.92 4.20 18.32
CA HIS A 72 -2.86 3.48 17.63
C HIS A 72 -1.89 4.46 16.97
N PRO A 73 -0.60 4.11 16.80
CA PRO A 73 0.30 4.87 15.94
C PRO A 73 -0.25 4.90 14.52
N ARG A 74 -0.18 6.05 13.87
CA ARG A 74 -0.55 6.18 12.46
C ARG A 74 0.61 5.68 11.60
N LEU A 75 0.32 4.80 10.66
CA LEU A 75 1.27 4.32 9.66
C LEU A 75 1.11 5.17 8.39
N ASP A 76 2.17 5.88 7.99
CA ASP A 76 2.19 6.72 6.81
C ASP A 76 3.37 6.35 5.88
N PRO A 77 3.10 6.22 4.56
CA PRO A 77 1.78 6.25 3.94
C PRO A 77 1.02 4.94 4.17
N ILE A 78 -0.31 5.01 4.20
CA ILE A 78 -1.15 3.82 4.14
C ILE A 78 -0.86 3.11 2.83
N SER A 79 -0.53 1.81 2.86
CA SER A 79 -0.34 0.97 1.68
C SER A 79 -1.60 0.13 1.42
N TYR A 80 -2.02 0.05 0.18
CA TYR A 80 -3.16 -0.79 -0.17
C TYR A 80 -2.75 -2.03 -0.97
N PRO A 81 -3.50 -3.15 -0.90
CA PRO A 81 -3.13 -4.41 -1.54
C PRO A 81 -2.86 -4.29 -3.05
N TRP A 82 -3.60 -3.48 -3.76
CA TRP A 82 -3.44 -3.26 -5.21
C TRP A 82 -2.15 -2.50 -5.61
N GLU A 83 -1.39 -2.02 -4.63
CA GLU A 83 -0.09 -1.38 -4.80
C GLU A 83 1.05 -2.24 -4.28
N TRP A 84 0.79 -3.51 -3.92
CA TRP A 84 1.81 -4.41 -3.42
C TRP A 84 2.44 -5.24 -4.53
N THR A 85 3.71 -5.56 -4.37
CA THR A 85 4.38 -6.61 -5.15
C THR A 85 3.84 -7.99 -4.77
N THR A 86 4.12 -8.99 -5.59
CA THR A 86 3.75 -10.39 -5.28
C THR A 86 4.37 -10.87 -3.96
N ALA A 87 5.60 -10.45 -3.67
CA ALA A 87 6.28 -10.80 -2.43
C ALA A 87 5.66 -10.13 -1.20
N GLN A 88 5.24 -8.86 -1.30
CA GLN A 88 4.49 -8.19 -0.24
C GLN A 88 3.14 -8.86 0.01
N TRP A 89 2.42 -9.21 -1.07
CA TRP A 89 1.16 -9.93 -0.96
C TRP A 89 1.30 -11.25 -0.23
N ARG A 90 2.34 -12.02 -0.60
CA ARG A 90 2.69 -13.26 0.11
C ARG A 90 3.00 -13.00 1.58
N ALA A 91 3.84 -12.00 1.89
CA ALA A 91 4.21 -11.69 3.28
C ALA A 91 2.99 -11.32 4.14
N ALA A 92 2.03 -10.56 3.59
CA ALA A 92 0.77 -10.22 4.25
C ALA A 92 -0.10 -11.46 4.49
N ALA A 93 -0.20 -12.37 3.51
CA ALA A 93 -0.94 -13.63 3.65
C ALA A 93 -0.30 -14.55 4.70
N GLU A 94 1.04 -14.69 4.69
CA GLU A 94 1.78 -15.51 5.67
C GLU A 94 1.65 -14.92 7.10
N LEU A 95 1.68 -13.60 7.25
CA LEU A 95 1.40 -12.92 8.54
C LEU A 95 -0.01 -13.29 9.04
N THR A 96 -1.02 -13.14 8.20
CA THR A 96 -2.42 -13.44 8.57
C THR A 96 -2.59 -14.89 9.01
N LEU A 97 -1.98 -15.86 8.31
CA LEU A 97 -2.02 -17.28 8.67
C LEU A 97 -1.25 -17.57 9.95
N ARG A 98 -0.10 -16.92 10.19
CA ARG A 98 0.67 -17.05 11.42
C ARG A 98 -0.12 -16.56 12.63
N ILE A 99 -0.71 -15.37 12.52
CA ILE A 99 -1.56 -14.82 13.58
C ILE A 99 -2.78 -15.72 13.83
N ALA A 100 -3.45 -16.21 12.77
CA ALA A 100 -4.57 -17.13 12.92
C ALA A 100 -4.18 -18.43 13.64
N SER A 101 -3.00 -18.98 13.35
CA SER A 101 -2.48 -20.17 14.05
C SER A 101 -2.24 -19.90 15.54
N GLN A 102 -1.55 -18.80 15.87
CA GLN A 102 -1.28 -18.41 17.26
C GLN A 102 -2.57 -18.09 18.04
N ALA A 103 -3.54 -17.46 17.37
CA ALA A 103 -4.84 -17.18 17.95
C ALA A 103 -5.57 -18.47 18.34
N ILE A 104 -5.58 -19.49 17.48
CA ILE A 104 -6.20 -20.79 17.74
C ILE A 104 -5.60 -21.45 19.01
N ASP A 105 -4.28 -21.42 19.17
CA ASP A 105 -3.57 -21.98 20.33
C ASP A 105 -3.92 -21.23 21.62
N ALA A 106 -4.16 -19.94 21.52
CA ALA A 106 -4.53 -19.07 22.65
C ALA A 106 -6.05 -19.00 22.95
N GLY A 107 -6.89 -19.80 22.25
CA GLY A 107 -8.33 -19.81 22.42
C GLY A 107 -9.06 -18.63 21.77
N TRP A 108 -8.42 -18.01 20.79
CA TRP A 108 -8.97 -16.93 19.93
C TRP A 108 -9.08 -17.37 18.50
N THR A 109 -9.74 -16.58 17.66
CA THR A 109 -9.77 -16.74 16.21
C THR A 109 -9.87 -15.38 15.54
N LEU A 110 -9.48 -15.31 14.26
CA LEU A 110 -9.77 -14.16 13.42
C LEU A 110 -11.12 -14.37 12.74
N LYS A 111 -12.05 -13.43 12.94
CA LYS A 111 -13.35 -13.39 12.20
C LYS A 111 -13.23 -12.76 10.83
N ASP A 112 -12.20 -11.92 10.60
CA ASP A 112 -11.87 -11.29 9.33
C ASP A 112 -10.43 -11.57 8.95
N ALA A 113 -10.21 -11.98 7.69
CA ALA A 113 -8.90 -12.26 7.13
C ALA A 113 -8.80 -11.70 5.71
N THR A 114 -8.71 -10.38 5.61
CA THR A 114 -8.61 -9.63 4.35
C THR A 114 -7.28 -8.88 4.28
N PRO A 115 -6.68 -8.71 3.10
CA PRO A 115 -5.47 -7.89 2.93
C PRO A 115 -5.69 -6.40 3.30
N LEU A 116 -6.93 -5.92 3.33
CA LEU A 116 -7.24 -4.56 3.77
C LEU A 116 -6.97 -4.32 5.27
N ASN A 117 -6.86 -5.40 6.07
CA ASN A 117 -6.49 -5.33 7.48
C ASN A 117 -4.98 -5.34 7.71
N ILE A 118 -4.17 -5.37 6.63
CA ILE A 118 -2.71 -5.35 6.69
C ILE A 118 -2.21 -4.03 6.11
N LEU A 119 -1.28 -3.38 6.82
CA LEU A 119 -0.50 -2.27 6.31
C LEU A 119 0.98 -2.61 6.38
N PHE A 120 1.79 -1.92 5.58
CA PHE A 120 3.25 -2.04 5.65
C PHE A 120 3.86 -0.86 6.39
N SER A 121 4.72 -1.15 7.37
CA SER A 121 5.64 -0.18 7.98
C SER A 121 7.05 -0.48 7.48
N GLY A 122 7.53 0.32 6.55
CA GLY A 122 8.69 -0.06 5.76
C GLY A 122 8.42 -1.41 5.06
N PRO A 123 9.31 -2.40 5.16
CA PRO A 123 9.12 -3.70 4.52
C PRO A 123 8.25 -4.69 5.33
N ARG A 124 7.83 -4.34 6.56
CA ARG A 124 7.14 -5.26 7.48
C ARG A 124 5.62 -5.13 7.37
N PRO A 125 4.88 -6.23 7.10
CA PRO A 125 3.43 -6.23 7.19
C PRO A 125 2.99 -6.24 8.66
N ILE A 126 1.93 -5.49 8.99
CA ILE A 126 1.35 -5.36 10.33
C ILE A 126 -0.16 -5.49 10.21
N LEU A 127 -0.80 -6.32 11.04
CA LEU A 127 -2.25 -6.37 11.18
C LEU A 127 -2.72 -5.14 11.97
N VAL A 128 -3.59 -4.33 11.39
CA VAL A 128 -4.06 -3.07 11.98
C VAL A 128 -5.47 -3.14 12.57
N ASP A 129 -6.16 -4.25 12.38
CA ASP A 129 -7.53 -4.42 12.88
C ASP A 129 -7.60 -5.37 14.07
N VAL A 130 -7.48 -4.80 15.28
CA VAL A 130 -7.61 -5.54 16.54
C VAL A 130 -9.05 -6.04 16.82
N LEU A 131 -10.05 -5.47 16.12
CA LEU A 131 -11.44 -5.91 16.24
C LEU A 131 -11.72 -7.21 15.48
N SER A 132 -10.78 -7.68 14.67
CA SER A 132 -10.86 -8.96 13.97
C SER A 132 -10.73 -10.17 14.90
N PHE A 133 -10.28 -9.99 16.13
CA PHE A 133 -10.16 -11.09 17.10
C PHE A 133 -11.46 -11.34 17.85
N GLU A 134 -11.83 -12.62 17.99
CA GLU A 134 -12.96 -13.09 18.80
C GLU A 134 -12.62 -14.38 19.55
N ARG A 135 -13.36 -14.66 20.64
CA ARG A 135 -13.21 -15.92 21.40
C ARG A 135 -13.62 -17.09 20.51
N ARG A 136 -12.76 -18.11 20.46
CA ARG A 136 -13.01 -19.34 19.72
C ARG A 136 -13.90 -20.30 20.52
N ASP A 137 -14.87 -20.94 19.87
CA ASP A 137 -15.46 -22.18 20.39
C ASP A 137 -14.42 -23.32 20.29
N PRO A 138 -13.97 -23.90 21.40
CA PRO A 138 -12.95 -24.98 21.37
C PRO A 138 -13.35 -26.19 20.51
N ARG A 139 -14.64 -26.44 20.34
CA ARG A 139 -15.19 -27.58 19.58
C ARG A 139 -15.36 -27.27 18.10
N SER A 140 -15.28 -26.02 17.69
CA SER A 140 -15.41 -25.64 16.29
C SER A 140 -14.15 -25.98 15.52
N SER A 141 -14.30 -26.77 14.46
CA SER A 141 -13.25 -27.05 13.46
C SER A 141 -13.35 -26.15 12.23
N VAL A 142 -14.21 -25.09 12.30
CA VAL A 142 -14.43 -24.15 11.22
C VAL A 142 -13.74 -22.83 11.54
N TRP A 143 -12.90 -22.36 10.63
CA TRP A 143 -12.40 -20.99 10.64
C TRP A 143 -13.34 -20.14 9.77
N LEU A 144 -14.08 -19.22 10.39
CA LEU A 144 -15.10 -18.44 9.70
C LEU A 144 -14.53 -17.55 8.59
N ALA A 145 -13.33 -16.99 8.81
CA ALA A 145 -12.66 -16.17 7.81
C ALA A 145 -12.00 -16.96 6.66
N TYR A 146 -12.08 -18.31 6.64
CA TYR A 146 -11.45 -19.14 5.61
C TYR A 146 -11.87 -18.74 4.19
N GLY A 147 -13.16 -18.57 3.95
CA GLY A 147 -13.68 -18.21 2.63
C GLY A 147 -13.23 -16.81 2.21
N GLN A 148 -13.19 -15.85 3.14
CA GLN A 148 -12.68 -14.51 2.90
C GLN A 148 -11.18 -14.56 2.56
N PHE A 149 -10.36 -15.25 3.35
CA PHE A 149 -8.93 -15.42 3.06
C PHE A 149 -8.68 -16.04 1.68
N VAL A 150 -9.42 -17.08 1.32
CA VAL A 150 -9.30 -17.70 -0.01
C VAL A 150 -9.60 -16.68 -1.11
N ARG A 151 -10.74 -15.98 -1.03
CA ARG A 151 -11.15 -15.02 -2.06
C ARG A 151 -10.22 -13.83 -2.16
N THR A 152 -9.77 -13.28 -1.03
CA THR A 152 -9.05 -12.00 -1.00
C THR A 152 -7.53 -12.14 -1.03
N PHE A 153 -6.94 -13.24 -0.55
CA PHE A 153 -5.50 -13.48 -0.61
C PHE A 153 -5.10 -14.51 -1.66
N LEU A 154 -5.70 -15.72 -1.63
CA LEU A 154 -5.22 -16.82 -2.44
C LEU A 154 -5.65 -16.69 -3.91
N LEU A 155 -6.93 -16.43 -4.18
CA LEU A 155 -7.42 -16.38 -5.56
C LEU A 155 -6.84 -15.23 -6.39
N PRO A 156 -6.53 -14.04 -5.87
CA PRO A 156 -5.77 -13.03 -6.60
C PRO A 156 -4.37 -13.50 -7.05
N LEU A 157 -3.64 -14.21 -6.18
CA LEU A 157 -2.34 -14.80 -6.54
C LEU A 157 -2.48 -15.92 -7.59
N VAL A 158 -3.51 -16.74 -7.48
CA VAL A 158 -3.86 -17.76 -8.47
C VAL A 158 -4.20 -17.12 -9.83
N ALA A 159 -5.00 -16.04 -9.82
CA ALA A 159 -5.34 -15.29 -11.03
C ALA A 159 -4.10 -14.66 -11.66
N ALA A 160 -3.22 -14.07 -10.86
CA ALA A 160 -1.96 -13.51 -11.35
C ALA A 160 -1.08 -14.59 -12.01
N LYS A 161 -0.94 -15.75 -11.36
CA LYS A 161 -0.09 -16.84 -11.87
C LYS A 161 -0.62 -17.53 -13.12
N TYR A 162 -1.89 -17.88 -13.13
CA TYR A 162 -2.45 -18.77 -14.15
C TYR A 162 -3.22 -18.07 -15.26
N LEU A 163 -3.68 -16.82 -15.00
CA LEU A 163 -4.48 -16.02 -15.91
C LEU A 163 -3.81 -14.71 -16.33
N SER A 164 -2.63 -14.41 -15.75
CA SER A 164 -1.92 -13.14 -15.96
C SER A 164 -2.75 -11.91 -15.59
N TRP A 165 -3.70 -12.05 -14.65
CA TRP A 165 -4.45 -10.92 -14.13
C TRP A 165 -3.58 -10.15 -13.13
N PRO A 166 -3.39 -8.84 -13.32
CA PRO A 166 -2.51 -8.07 -12.44
C PRO A 166 -3.13 -7.92 -11.05
N LEU A 167 -2.32 -8.00 -9.99
CA LEU A 167 -2.78 -7.80 -8.61
C LEU A 167 -3.45 -6.44 -8.39
N ARG A 168 -3.05 -5.41 -9.14
CA ARG A 168 -3.70 -4.09 -9.10
C ARG A 168 -5.19 -4.12 -9.50
N ALA A 169 -5.67 -5.15 -10.20
CA ALA A 169 -7.09 -5.31 -10.54
C ALA A 169 -7.96 -5.51 -9.28
N THR A 170 -7.39 -5.92 -8.14
CA THR A 170 -8.09 -6.03 -6.86
C THR A 170 -8.61 -4.69 -6.31
N LEU A 171 -8.18 -3.56 -6.87
CA LEU A 171 -8.83 -2.26 -6.63
C LEU A 171 -10.33 -2.30 -6.95
N PHE A 172 -10.72 -3.01 -8.00
CA PHE A 172 -12.11 -3.16 -8.44
C PHE A 172 -12.80 -4.40 -7.84
N GLU A 173 -12.02 -5.40 -7.43
CA GLU A 173 -12.46 -6.68 -6.85
C GLU A 173 -12.03 -6.76 -5.36
N ARG A 174 -12.44 -5.77 -4.55
CA ARG A 174 -11.99 -5.64 -3.15
C ARG A 174 -12.45 -6.76 -2.24
N ASP A 175 -13.59 -7.38 -2.55
CA ASP A 175 -14.10 -8.57 -1.86
C ASP A 175 -13.42 -9.86 -2.33
N GLY A 176 -12.44 -9.73 -3.24
CA GLY A 176 -11.68 -10.81 -3.85
C GLY A 176 -12.40 -11.45 -5.03
N TYR A 177 -11.84 -12.54 -5.53
CA TYR A 177 -12.44 -13.31 -6.63
C TYR A 177 -13.26 -14.47 -6.08
N GLU A 178 -14.40 -14.73 -6.72
CA GLU A 178 -15.16 -15.95 -6.42
C GLU A 178 -14.49 -17.17 -7.10
N PRO A 179 -14.50 -18.36 -6.46
CA PRO A 179 -13.94 -19.59 -7.05
C PRO A 179 -14.44 -19.86 -8.46
N ARG A 180 -15.71 -19.54 -8.74
CA ARG A 180 -16.34 -19.72 -10.04
C ARG A 180 -15.73 -18.83 -11.12
N GLN A 181 -15.41 -17.57 -10.81
CA GLN A 181 -14.77 -16.65 -11.77
C GLN A 181 -13.42 -17.23 -12.25
N ILE A 182 -12.62 -17.72 -11.30
CA ILE A 182 -11.34 -18.37 -11.62
C ILE A 182 -11.56 -19.67 -12.39
N TYR A 183 -12.50 -20.52 -11.96
CA TYR A 183 -12.82 -21.79 -12.62
C TYR A 183 -13.22 -21.59 -14.08
N ASP A 184 -14.11 -20.64 -14.36
CA ASP A 184 -14.62 -20.39 -15.71
C ASP A 184 -13.52 -19.81 -16.62
N ALA A 185 -12.58 -19.01 -16.08
CA ALA A 185 -11.44 -18.45 -16.81
C ALA A 185 -10.30 -19.46 -17.05
N LEU A 186 -10.15 -20.47 -16.19
CA LEU A 186 -9.07 -21.45 -16.31
C LEU A 186 -9.26 -22.42 -17.48
N PRO A 187 -8.20 -22.76 -18.25
CA PRO A 187 -8.20 -23.87 -19.20
C PRO A 187 -8.63 -25.18 -18.53
N ARG A 188 -9.39 -26.02 -19.25
CA ARG A 188 -10.00 -27.24 -18.69
C ARG A 188 -8.99 -28.16 -17.98
N TRP A 189 -7.76 -28.31 -18.52
CA TRP A 189 -6.73 -29.15 -17.94
C TRP A 189 -6.16 -28.60 -16.62
N ARG A 190 -6.13 -27.26 -16.45
CA ARG A 190 -5.66 -26.63 -15.18
C ARG A 190 -6.67 -26.75 -14.05
N ARG A 191 -7.95 -27.01 -14.33
CA ARG A 191 -8.99 -27.22 -13.32
C ARG A 191 -8.75 -28.45 -12.44
N LEU A 192 -7.92 -29.41 -12.91
CA LEU A 192 -7.53 -30.59 -12.17
C LEU A 192 -6.21 -30.42 -11.40
N ASN A 193 -5.64 -29.22 -11.37
CA ASN A 193 -4.43 -28.95 -10.59
C ASN A 193 -4.69 -29.20 -9.10
N PRO A 194 -3.88 -30.05 -8.41
CA PRO A 194 -4.05 -30.36 -6.98
C PRO A 194 -4.10 -29.13 -6.06
N ASP A 195 -3.36 -28.06 -6.39
CA ASP A 195 -3.34 -26.81 -5.62
C ASP A 195 -4.64 -26.01 -5.75
N LEU A 196 -5.39 -26.20 -6.84
CA LEU A 196 -6.62 -25.48 -7.14
C LEU A 196 -7.87 -26.33 -6.91
N LEU A 197 -7.71 -27.65 -6.73
CA LEU A 197 -8.81 -28.60 -6.74
C LEU A 197 -9.87 -28.28 -5.68
N ASP A 198 -9.45 -28.01 -4.45
CA ASP A 198 -10.36 -27.73 -3.32
C ASP A 198 -10.90 -26.28 -3.34
N VAL A 199 -10.03 -25.31 -3.60
CA VAL A 199 -10.37 -23.86 -3.48
C VAL A 199 -11.05 -23.30 -4.73
N VAL A 200 -10.90 -23.95 -5.88
CA VAL A 200 -11.52 -23.51 -7.16
C VAL A 200 -12.51 -24.55 -7.66
N THR A 201 -12.05 -25.76 -7.96
CA THR A 201 -12.87 -26.73 -8.69
C THR A 201 -13.97 -27.33 -7.83
N LEU A 202 -13.65 -27.91 -6.67
CA LEU A 202 -14.65 -28.50 -5.78
C LEU A 202 -15.56 -27.40 -5.20
N ALA A 203 -15.02 -26.24 -4.82
CA ALA A 203 -15.82 -25.13 -4.35
C ALA A 203 -16.90 -24.75 -5.38
N THR A 204 -16.53 -24.58 -6.67
CA THR A 204 -17.46 -24.27 -7.76
C THR A 204 -18.49 -25.38 -8.01
N VAL A 205 -18.06 -26.65 -7.98
CA VAL A 205 -18.96 -27.80 -8.19
C VAL A 205 -19.97 -27.92 -7.05
N PHE A 206 -19.54 -27.73 -5.80
CA PHE A 206 -20.45 -27.76 -4.64
C PHE A 206 -21.41 -26.59 -4.63
N GLU A 207 -20.97 -25.37 -5.00
CA GLU A 207 -21.84 -24.21 -5.17
C GLU A 207 -22.96 -24.50 -6.18
N ARG A 208 -22.63 -25.03 -7.36
CA ARG A 208 -23.60 -25.39 -8.40
C ARG A 208 -24.60 -26.46 -7.93
N ARG A 209 -24.17 -27.38 -7.05
CA ARG A 209 -25.06 -28.42 -6.47
C ARG A 209 -25.83 -27.92 -5.25
N GLY A 210 -25.23 -27.08 -4.43
CA GLY A 210 -25.81 -26.56 -3.18
C GLY A 210 -26.91 -25.51 -3.42
N SER A 211 -26.88 -24.80 -4.55
CA SER A 211 -27.95 -23.85 -4.96
C SER A 211 -29.32 -24.51 -5.10
N LYS A 212 -29.41 -25.85 -5.09
CA LYS A 212 -30.65 -26.63 -5.12
C LYS A 212 -31.14 -27.12 -3.74
N ARG A 213 -30.34 -26.93 -2.67
CA ARG A 213 -30.71 -27.34 -1.30
C ARG A 213 -30.51 -26.12 -0.38
N GLY A 214 -31.62 -25.63 0.19
CA GLY A 214 -31.63 -24.52 1.13
C GLY A 214 -30.58 -24.66 2.22
N GLY A 215 -29.91 -23.54 2.55
CA GLY A 215 -28.74 -23.47 3.37
C GLY A 215 -28.84 -24.14 4.73
N SER A 216 -28.21 -25.28 4.87
CA SER A 216 -27.88 -25.86 6.17
C SER A 216 -26.67 -25.11 6.74
N LYS A 217 -26.81 -24.49 7.92
CA LYS A 217 -25.66 -23.97 8.68
C LYS A 217 -24.68 -25.11 8.88
N ILE A 218 -23.50 -25.03 8.26
CA ILE A 218 -22.43 -26.00 8.45
C ILE A 218 -21.79 -25.70 9.82
N THR A 219 -22.41 -26.22 10.88
CA THR A 219 -21.81 -26.33 12.20
C THR A 219 -21.07 -27.67 12.25
N GLN A 220 -19.82 -27.69 11.83
CA GLN A 220 -18.94 -28.84 12.11
C GLN A 220 -18.38 -28.65 13.53
N SER A 221 -19.18 -28.99 14.52
CA SER A 221 -18.72 -29.14 15.90
C SER A 221 -18.24 -30.58 16.07
N THR A 222 -17.02 -30.76 16.54
CA THR A 222 -16.48 -32.07 16.96
C THR A 222 -16.72 -32.21 18.46
N THR A 223 -16.82 -33.46 18.96
CA THR A 223 -16.91 -33.72 20.40
C THR A 223 -15.58 -33.49 21.11
N ASP A 224 -14.48 -33.54 20.36
CA ASP A 224 -13.11 -33.41 20.88
C ASP A 224 -12.47 -32.08 20.46
N PRO A 225 -12.17 -31.15 21.43
CA PRO A 225 -11.51 -29.89 21.17
C PRO A 225 -10.09 -30.04 20.56
N SER A 226 -9.36 -31.11 20.92
CA SER A 226 -8.00 -31.35 20.39
C SER A 226 -8.05 -31.70 18.91
N LEU A 227 -9.03 -32.48 18.48
CA LEU A 227 -9.25 -32.81 17.08
C LEU A 227 -9.66 -31.54 16.30
N ALA A 228 -10.53 -30.68 16.87
CA ALA A 228 -10.92 -29.43 16.24
C ALA A 228 -9.70 -28.52 15.98
N THR A 229 -8.84 -28.36 16.98
CA THR A 229 -7.59 -27.58 16.90
C THR A 229 -6.65 -28.18 15.82
N TYR A 230 -6.42 -29.48 15.83
CA TYR A 230 -5.60 -30.16 14.81
C TYR A 230 -6.11 -29.92 13.38
N LEU A 231 -7.42 -30.03 13.16
CA LEU A 231 -8.03 -29.82 11.83
C LEU A 231 -7.87 -28.37 11.35
N LEU A 232 -7.98 -27.39 12.25
CA LEU A 232 -7.75 -25.97 11.94
C LEU A 232 -6.30 -25.72 11.54
N HIS A 233 -5.33 -26.19 12.31
CA HIS A 233 -3.91 -26.04 11.97
C HIS A 233 -3.56 -26.71 10.65
N LYS A 234 -4.11 -27.90 10.39
CA LYS A 234 -3.91 -28.60 9.10
C LYS A 234 -4.46 -27.80 7.92
N ARG A 235 -5.60 -27.13 8.11
CA ARG A 235 -6.21 -26.26 7.10
C ARG A 235 -5.38 -24.99 6.86
N ILE A 236 -4.92 -24.32 7.94
CA ILE A 236 -4.03 -23.13 7.85
C ILE A 236 -2.72 -23.52 7.15
N ALA A 237 -2.09 -24.62 7.54
CA ALA A 237 -0.86 -25.10 6.91
C ALA A 237 -1.05 -25.42 5.42
N ARG A 238 -2.24 -25.92 5.02
CA ARG A 238 -2.57 -26.16 3.61
C ARG A 238 -2.65 -24.83 2.84
N LEU A 239 -3.36 -23.83 3.39
CA LEU A 239 -3.42 -22.48 2.79
C LEU A 239 -2.02 -21.88 2.63
N GLY A 240 -1.15 -22.02 3.63
CA GLY A 240 0.24 -21.56 3.54
C GLY A 240 0.99 -22.17 2.36
N ARG A 241 0.87 -23.51 2.17
CA ARG A 241 1.45 -24.18 0.99
C ARG A 241 0.85 -23.70 -0.33
N GLN A 242 -0.47 -23.48 -0.38
CA GLN A 242 -1.13 -22.97 -1.58
C GLN A 242 -0.68 -21.54 -1.92
N ILE A 243 -0.51 -20.66 -0.92
CA ILE A 243 0.09 -19.32 -1.12
C ILE A 243 1.51 -19.44 -1.68
N GLN A 244 2.38 -20.26 -1.08
CA GLN A 244 3.75 -20.45 -1.56
C GLN A 244 3.78 -21.00 -2.99
N ASN A 245 2.91 -21.95 -3.32
CA ASN A 245 2.80 -22.50 -4.66
C ASN A 245 2.25 -21.45 -5.66
N ALA A 246 1.32 -20.60 -5.24
CA ALA A 246 0.76 -19.56 -6.10
C ALA A 246 1.80 -18.51 -6.49
N VAL A 247 2.77 -18.18 -5.65
CA VAL A 247 3.84 -17.20 -5.95
C VAL A 247 5.09 -17.83 -6.58
N ARG A 248 5.25 -19.14 -6.52
CA ARG A 248 6.44 -19.83 -7.04
C ARG A 248 6.58 -19.67 -8.56
N GLY A 249 7.76 -19.24 -9.01
CA GLY A 249 8.04 -18.99 -10.43
C GLY A 249 7.53 -17.64 -10.95
N GLN A 250 6.98 -16.80 -10.09
CA GLN A 250 6.75 -15.39 -10.39
C GLN A 250 7.97 -14.60 -9.88
N GLY A 251 8.70 -13.93 -10.75
CA GLY A 251 9.85 -13.10 -10.38
C GLY A 251 11.23 -13.71 -10.64
N ASP A 252 11.42 -15.02 -10.57
CA ASP A 252 12.74 -15.62 -10.78
C ASP A 252 13.23 -15.53 -12.26
N SER A 253 12.33 -15.45 -13.23
CA SER A 253 12.67 -15.35 -14.65
C SER A 253 12.89 -13.89 -15.12
N GLU A 254 12.43 -12.89 -14.38
CA GLU A 254 12.61 -11.47 -14.72
C GLU A 254 13.89 -10.90 -14.12
N TRP A 255 14.36 -11.44 -12.99
CA TRP A 255 15.63 -11.04 -12.36
C TRP A 255 16.83 -11.15 -13.31
N SER A 256 16.94 -12.26 -14.05
CA SER A 256 18.04 -12.48 -14.99
C SER A 256 18.03 -11.55 -16.20
N ARG A 257 16.89 -10.95 -16.53
CA ARG A 257 16.79 -9.95 -17.61
C ARG A 257 17.14 -8.54 -17.12
N TYR A 258 16.86 -8.24 -15.84
CA TYR A 258 17.10 -6.90 -15.28
C TYR A 258 18.58 -6.62 -15.02
N GLU A 259 19.37 -7.60 -14.55
CA GLU A 259 20.84 -7.47 -14.45
C GLU A 259 21.51 -7.18 -15.80
N ASN A 260 20.93 -7.70 -16.91
CA ASN A 260 21.47 -7.51 -18.24
C ASN A 260 21.04 -6.19 -18.93
N SER A 261 19.97 -5.52 -18.46
CA SER A 261 19.52 -4.24 -19.03
C SER A 261 20.23 -3.01 -18.43
N ALA A 262 20.90 -3.16 -17.30
CA ALA A 262 21.74 -2.10 -16.68
C ALA A 262 23.05 -1.82 -17.43
N SER A 263 23.36 -2.57 -18.50
CA SER A 263 24.64 -2.50 -19.24
C SER A 263 24.82 -1.27 -20.14
N HIS A 264 23.87 -0.32 -20.18
CA HIS A 264 23.99 0.89 -21.02
C HIS A 264 24.59 2.12 -20.35
N TYR A 265 24.87 2.05 -19.04
CA TYR A 265 25.60 3.13 -18.35
C TYR A 265 27.10 2.82 -18.32
N GLN A 266 27.93 3.80 -18.66
CA GLN A 266 29.36 3.72 -18.35
C GLN A 266 29.49 3.70 -16.82
N ALA A 267 30.37 2.88 -16.29
CA ALA A 267 30.54 2.72 -14.84
C ALA A 267 30.81 4.06 -14.14
N ASP A 268 31.54 4.96 -14.81
CA ASP A 268 31.89 6.29 -14.32
C ASP A 268 30.67 7.21 -14.12
N ASP A 269 29.69 7.20 -15.06
CA ASP A 269 28.46 8.00 -14.95
C ASP A 269 27.58 7.55 -13.76
N VAL A 270 27.55 6.24 -13.48
CA VAL A 270 26.80 5.68 -12.35
C VAL A 270 27.42 6.10 -11.03
N GLU A 271 28.76 6.05 -10.94
CA GLU A 271 29.48 6.44 -9.74
C GLU A 271 29.33 7.95 -9.48
N GLU A 272 29.51 8.78 -10.51
CA GLU A 272 29.36 10.24 -10.42
C GLU A 272 27.94 10.62 -9.96
N LYS A 273 26.90 9.98 -10.51
CA LYS A 273 25.50 10.16 -10.10
C LYS A 273 25.30 9.74 -8.63
N GLN A 274 25.84 8.60 -8.21
CA GLN A 274 25.74 8.17 -6.81
C GLN A 274 26.45 9.14 -5.86
N GLN A 275 27.60 9.66 -6.23
CA GLN A 275 28.33 10.66 -5.44
C GLN A 275 27.53 11.97 -5.31
N PHE A 276 26.89 12.43 -6.39
CA PHE A 276 26.02 13.60 -6.33
C PHE A 276 24.85 13.37 -5.37
N VAL A 277 24.17 12.23 -5.48
CA VAL A 277 23.04 11.89 -4.57
C VAL A 277 23.51 11.83 -3.12
N LYS A 278 24.66 11.23 -2.83
CA LYS A 278 25.22 11.18 -1.47
C LYS A 278 25.53 12.58 -0.92
N ARG A 279 26.10 13.48 -1.75
CA ARG A 279 26.34 14.88 -1.33
C ARG A 279 25.02 15.61 -1.06
N ALA A 280 24.01 15.43 -1.94
CA ALA A 280 22.69 16.02 -1.75
C ALA A 280 22.03 15.53 -0.45
N LEU A 281 22.05 14.22 -0.17
CA LEU A 281 21.54 13.65 1.08
C LEU A 281 22.28 14.19 2.31
N ALA A 282 23.61 14.30 2.25
CA ALA A 282 24.43 14.88 3.32
C ALA A 282 24.18 16.37 3.52
N ARG A 283 23.78 17.12 2.48
CA ARG A 283 23.41 18.54 2.58
C ARG A 283 22.01 18.74 3.12
N CYS A 284 21.04 17.94 2.63
CA CYS A 284 19.62 18.12 2.93
C CYS A 284 19.22 17.53 4.28
N HIS A 285 19.92 16.51 4.78
CA HIS A 285 19.58 15.74 6.00
C HIS A 285 18.09 15.37 6.08
N PRO A 286 17.50 14.76 5.02
CA PRO A 286 16.07 14.52 4.99
C PRO A 286 15.66 13.42 5.97
N GLN A 287 14.56 13.63 6.70
CA GLN A 287 13.93 12.60 7.55
C GLN A 287 12.98 11.72 6.73
N ARG A 288 12.33 12.32 5.72
CA ARG A 288 11.36 11.64 4.85
C ARG A 288 11.69 11.91 3.39
N VAL A 289 11.88 10.83 2.63
CA VAL A 289 12.20 10.87 1.19
C VAL A 289 11.12 10.19 0.38
N LEU A 290 10.69 10.84 -0.70
CA LEU A 290 9.88 10.24 -1.75
C LEU A 290 10.76 9.95 -2.97
N ASP A 291 10.90 8.69 -3.36
CA ASP A 291 11.65 8.28 -4.54
C ASP A 291 10.66 7.88 -5.65
N ILE A 292 10.54 8.73 -6.66
CA ILE A 292 9.62 8.53 -7.80
C ILE A 292 10.41 7.89 -8.94
N GLY A 293 10.00 6.67 -9.36
CA GLY A 293 10.73 5.85 -10.32
C GLY A 293 11.92 5.16 -9.66
N ALA A 294 11.67 4.55 -8.50
CA ALA A 294 12.70 3.96 -7.65
C ALA A 294 13.44 2.79 -8.29
N ASN A 295 12.87 2.15 -9.31
CA ASN A 295 13.42 0.97 -9.96
C ASN A 295 13.82 -0.11 -8.92
N THR A 296 15.01 -0.68 -9.00
CA THR A 296 15.56 -1.66 -8.03
C THR A 296 16.03 -1.02 -6.72
N GLY A 297 15.90 0.30 -6.56
CA GLY A 297 16.03 1.02 -5.30
C GLY A 297 17.43 1.49 -4.92
N THR A 298 18.34 1.62 -5.85
CA THR A 298 19.71 2.09 -5.57
C THR A 298 19.70 3.40 -4.75
N TYR A 299 18.89 4.38 -5.14
CA TYR A 299 18.85 5.68 -4.47
C TYR A 299 17.94 5.68 -3.24
N SER A 300 16.88 4.87 -3.24
CA SER A 300 16.08 4.61 -2.03
C SER A 300 16.94 4.03 -0.90
N LEU A 301 17.83 3.07 -1.22
CA LEU A 301 18.74 2.47 -0.24
C LEU A 301 19.76 3.49 0.27
N LEU A 302 20.34 4.32 -0.60
CA LEU A 302 21.25 5.40 -0.18
C LEU A 302 20.55 6.39 0.76
N ALA A 303 19.31 6.76 0.48
CA ALA A 303 18.54 7.64 1.35
C ALA A 303 18.23 6.99 2.73
N ALA A 304 17.89 5.69 2.73
CA ALA A 304 17.68 4.94 3.97
C ALA A 304 18.99 4.74 4.76
N ASP A 305 20.14 4.58 4.09
CA ASP A 305 21.45 4.52 4.72
C ASP A 305 21.86 5.86 5.35
N ALA A 306 21.38 6.97 4.78
CA ALA A 306 21.54 8.31 5.35
C ALA A 306 20.57 8.60 6.52
N GLY A 307 19.74 7.64 6.94
CA GLY A 307 18.84 7.73 8.08
C GLY A 307 17.41 8.17 7.75
N ALA A 308 17.05 8.32 6.47
CA ALA A 308 15.70 8.71 6.07
C ALA A 308 14.73 7.53 6.06
N THR A 309 13.45 7.81 6.36
CA THR A 309 12.34 6.93 6.00
C THR A 309 11.96 7.20 4.55
N VAL A 310 11.89 6.16 3.73
CA VAL A 310 11.70 6.28 2.27
C VAL A 310 10.35 5.71 1.85
N VAL A 311 9.65 6.44 0.99
CA VAL A 311 8.53 5.94 0.19
C VAL A 311 9.01 5.82 -1.25
N ALA A 312 9.03 4.60 -1.76
CA ALA A 312 9.53 4.28 -3.10
C ALA A 312 8.37 3.91 -4.02
N LEU A 313 8.22 4.64 -5.12
CA LEU A 313 7.19 4.43 -6.12
C LEU A 313 7.79 3.95 -7.43
N ASP A 314 7.25 2.90 -8.00
CA ASP A 314 7.53 2.49 -9.37
C ASP A 314 6.34 1.77 -10.00
N SER A 315 6.20 1.83 -11.30
CA SER A 315 5.19 1.10 -12.05
C SER A 315 5.65 -0.32 -12.42
N ASP A 316 6.95 -0.60 -12.36
CA ASP A 316 7.54 -1.91 -12.60
C ASP A 316 7.51 -2.75 -11.32
N THR A 317 6.59 -3.71 -11.29
CA THR A 317 6.41 -4.62 -10.16
C THR A 317 7.65 -5.46 -9.87
N ALA A 318 8.38 -5.89 -10.90
CA ALA A 318 9.54 -6.76 -10.75
C ALA A 318 10.72 -6.00 -10.13
N ALA A 319 11.01 -4.81 -10.65
CA ALA A 319 12.05 -3.93 -10.12
C ALA A 319 11.77 -3.58 -8.64
N LEU A 320 10.54 -3.19 -8.35
CA LEU A 320 10.16 -2.81 -7.00
C LEU A 320 10.13 -4.00 -6.02
N GLU A 321 9.88 -5.22 -6.51
CA GLU A 321 10.00 -6.43 -5.70
C GLU A 321 11.45 -6.68 -5.27
N VAL A 322 12.42 -6.37 -6.13
CA VAL A 322 13.87 -6.41 -5.80
C VAL A 322 14.16 -5.47 -4.65
N LEU A 323 13.73 -4.21 -4.78
CA LEU A 323 13.90 -3.22 -3.72
C LEU A 323 13.28 -3.69 -2.41
N TRP A 324 12.01 -4.12 -2.44
CA TRP A 324 11.31 -4.55 -1.23
C TRP A 324 12.01 -5.73 -0.54
N ARG A 325 12.46 -6.75 -1.31
CA ARG A 325 13.21 -7.89 -0.76
C ARG A 325 14.53 -7.46 -0.13
N THR A 326 15.24 -6.53 -0.78
CA THR A 326 16.49 -5.98 -0.26
C THR A 326 16.25 -5.19 1.03
N ALA A 327 15.25 -4.32 1.04
CA ALA A 327 14.85 -3.56 2.23
C ALA A 327 14.43 -4.49 3.39
N ALA A 328 13.67 -5.54 3.11
CA ALA A 328 13.26 -6.53 4.10
C ALA A 328 14.45 -7.29 4.70
N LYS A 329 15.40 -7.73 3.85
CA LYS A 329 16.62 -8.44 4.28
C LYS A 329 17.52 -7.56 5.15
N GLN A 330 17.62 -6.27 4.82
CA GLN A 330 18.49 -5.32 5.51
C GLN A 330 17.76 -4.53 6.61
N ASN A 331 16.48 -4.77 6.82
CA ASN A 331 15.61 -4.04 7.75
C ASN A 331 15.65 -2.51 7.53
N LYS A 332 15.62 -2.07 6.26
CA LYS A 332 15.63 -0.64 5.89
C LYS A 332 14.23 -0.07 5.94
N PRO A 333 14.03 1.17 6.42
CA PRO A 333 12.71 1.81 6.52
C PRO A 333 12.21 2.31 5.16
N ILE A 334 11.99 1.39 4.21
CA ILE A 334 11.54 1.67 2.85
C ILE A 334 10.17 1.05 2.62
N THR A 335 9.17 1.88 2.38
CA THR A 335 7.82 1.45 1.96
C THR A 335 7.75 1.50 0.44
N ALA A 336 7.63 0.33 -0.19
CA ALA A 336 7.56 0.19 -1.64
C ALA A 336 6.10 0.10 -2.09
N LEU A 337 5.69 0.91 -3.08
CA LEU A 337 4.33 0.95 -3.64
C LEU A 337 4.38 0.86 -5.16
N VAL A 338 3.76 -0.19 -5.72
CA VAL A 338 3.63 -0.38 -7.17
C VAL A 338 2.58 0.59 -7.72
N THR A 339 3.03 1.69 -8.29
CA THR A 339 2.12 2.73 -8.81
C THR A 339 2.78 3.57 -9.88
N ASN A 340 1.96 4.16 -10.75
CA ASN A 340 2.40 5.18 -11.71
C ASN A 340 1.96 6.56 -11.20
N ILE A 341 2.92 7.43 -10.93
CA ILE A 341 2.65 8.79 -10.41
C ILE A 341 1.83 9.66 -11.39
N ALA A 342 1.91 9.38 -12.70
CA ALA A 342 1.09 10.06 -13.71
C ALA A 342 -0.35 9.54 -13.76
N ARG A 343 -0.60 8.35 -13.22
CA ARG A 343 -1.91 7.69 -13.13
C ARG A 343 -2.10 7.13 -11.74
N PRO A 344 -2.14 8.01 -10.71
CA PRO A 344 -2.17 7.60 -9.31
C PRO A 344 -3.44 6.82 -9.01
N THR A 345 -3.35 5.91 -8.04
CA THR A 345 -4.50 5.17 -7.53
C THR A 345 -5.54 6.14 -7.00
N PRO A 346 -6.79 6.09 -7.49
CA PRO A 346 -7.87 6.99 -7.06
C PRO A 346 -8.36 6.64 -5.64
N ALA A 347 -9.06 7.56 -5.02
CA ALA A 347 -9.87 7.27 -3.85
C ALA A 347 -11.00 6.29 -4.20
N ALA A 348 -11.35 5.39 -3.27
CA ALA A 348 -12.29 4.31 -3.55
C ALA A 348 -13.29 4.09 -2.40
N GLY A 349 -14.27 3.20 -2.63
CA GLY A 349 -15.31 2.85 -1.68
C GLY A 349 -16.53 3.74 -1.76
N TRP A 350 -17.38 3.70 -0.73
CA TRP A 350 -18.61 4.47 -0.70
C TRP A 350 -18.32 5.97 -0.80
N ARG A 351 -18.87 6.62 -1.81
CA ARG A 351 -18.66 8.03 -2.13
C ARG A 351 -17.17 8.41 -2.29
N ASN A 352 -16.30 7.44 -2.65
CA ASN A 352 -14.84 7.60 -2.75
C ASN A 352 -14.17 8.08 -1.44
N ARG A 353 -14.64 7.59 -0.27
CA ARG A 353 -14.18 8.06 1.05
C ARG A 353 -13.68 6.94 1.97
N GLU A 354 -13.73 5.67 1.54
CA GLU A 354 -13.28 4.55 2.37
C GLU A 354 -11.77 4.28 2.23
N GLN A 355 -11.22 4.52 1.04
CA GLN A 355 -9.78 4.46 0.77
C GLN A 355 -9.33 5.79 0.16
N PHE A 356 -8.21 6.29 0.65
CA PHE A 356 -7.62 7.53 0.14
C PHE A 356 -6.96 7.32 -1.22
N SER A 357 -6.97 8.36 -2.04
CA SER A 357 -6.13 8.38 -3.24
C SER A 357 -4.64 8.30 -2.87
N LEU A 358 -3.80 7.91 -3.83
CA LEU A 358 -2.35 7.93 -3.62
C LEU A 358 -1.88 9.34 -3.22
N LEU A 359 -2.34 10.38 -3.93
CA LEU A 359 -1.91 11.75 -3.69
C LEU A 359 -2.33 12.26 -2.31
N ASP A 360 -3.54 11.91 -1.82
CA ASP A 360 -3.97 12.24 -0.45
C ASP A 360 -3.05 11.60 0.61
N ARG A 361 -2.60 10.37 0.36
CA ARG A 361 -1.69 9.63 1.26
C ARG A 361 -0.25 10.15 1.22
N LEU A 362 0.18 10.67 0.07
CA LEU A 362 1.49 11.29 -0.09
C LEU A 362 1.53 12.74 0.40
N ASN A 363 0.37 13.39 0.60
CA ASN A 363 0.27 14.77 1.09
C ASN A 363 0.64 14.91 2.59
N VAL A 364 1.53 14.08 3.07
CA VAL A 364 2.14 14.16 4.41
C VAL A 364 3.39 15.05 4.42
N GLY A 365 3.83 15.46 3.21
CA GLY A 365 5.02 16.26 2.95
C GLY A 365 6.32 15.47 3.14
N PHE A 366 7.20 15.56 2.15
CA PHE A 366 8.52 14.97 2.15
C PHE A 366 9.58 16.07 2.25
N ASP A 367 10.69 15.79 2.93
CA ASP A 367 11.78 16.75 3.02
C ASP A 367 12.58 16.80 1.71
N LEU A 368 12.64 15.66 1.00
CA LEU A 368 13.30 15.52 -0.29
C LEU A 368 12.49 14.60 -1.20
N ILE A 369 12.32 15.01 -2.45
CA ILE A 369 11.87 14.14 -3.55
C ILE A 369 13.08 13.79 -4.42
N LEU A 370 13.22 12.50 -4.76
CA LEU A 370 14.12 12.02 -5.81
C LEU A 370 13.30 11.75 -7.06
N MET A 371 13.69 12.32 -8.20
CA MET A 371 13.09 12.08 -9.51
C MET A 371 14.23 11.88 -10.53
N LEU A 372 14.85 10.69 -10.46
CA LEU A 372 16.06 10.36 -11.21
C LEU A 372 15.72 9.50 -12.43
N ALA A 373 16.03 10.01 -13.63
CA ALA A 373 15.69 9.37 -14.92
C ALA A 373 14.18 9.08 -15.12
N VAL A 374 13.31 9.96 -14.63
CA VAL A 374 11.85 9.79 -14.71
C VAL A 374 11.18 10.85 -15.58
N ILE A 375 11.70 12.08 -15.56
CA ILE A 375 11.00 13.21 -16.18
C ILE A 375 10.71 13.02 -17.66
N HIS A 376 11.64 12.40 -18.40
CA HIS A 376 11.46 12.10 -19.84
C HIS A 376 10.33 11.08 -20.07
N HIS A 377 10.08 10.14 -19.14
CA HIS A 377 8.92 9.25 -19.21
C HIS A 377 7.61 10.01 -19.01
N LEU A 378 7.58 10.95 -18.08
CA LEU A 378 6.39 11.78 -17.81
C LEU A 378 6.06 12.67 -19.01
N ILE A 379 7.07 13.23 -19.68
CA ILE A 379 6.90 14.08 -20.85
C ILE A 379 6.52 13.25 -22.09
N LEU A 380 7.30 12.21 -22.42
CA LEU A 380 7.16 11.49 -23.68
C LEU A 380 6.01 10.47 -23.66
N ARG A 381 5.88 9.71 -22.58
CA ARG A 381 4.90 8.63 -22.51
C ARG A 381 3.56 9.12 -21.98
N GLU A 382 3.59 9.91 -20.93
CA GLU A 382 2.37 10.39 -20.28
C GLU A 382 1.92 11.77 -20.78
N GLN A 383 2.75 12.42 -21.62
CA GLN A 383 2.50 13.73 -22.24
C GLN A 383 2.16 14.84 -21.24
N LEU A 384 2.80 14.81 -20.08
CA LEU A 384 2.58 15.81 -19.02
C LEU A 384 3.43 17.05 -19.29
N PRO A 385 2.82 18.25 -19.25
CA PRO A 385 3.57 19.51 -19.33
C PRO A 385 4.52 19.68 -18.13
N LEU A 386 5.70 20.25 -18.36
CA LEU A 386 6.71 20.47 -17.31
C LEU A 386 6.17 21.25 -16.11
N ALA A 387 5.33 22.26 -16.34
CA ALA A 387 4.73 23.05 -15.28
C ALA A 387 3.84 22.21 -14.35
N HIS A 388 3.04 21.29 -14.88
CA HIS A 388 2.22 20.40 -14.06
C HIS A 388 3.04 19.40 -13.24
N ILE A 389 4.22 18.99 -13.76
CA ILE A 389 5.16 18.16 -13.02
C ILE A 389 5.78 18.98 -11.87
N ALA A 390 6.13 20.23 -12.13
CA ALA A 390 6.63 21.16 -11.10
C ALA A 390 5.61 21.41 -9.99
N ASP A 391 4.33 21.66 -10.35
CA ASP A 391 3.21 21.83 -9.41
C ASP A 391 3.06 20.59 -8.50
N LEU A 392 3.09 19.40 -9.10
CA LEU A 392 3.00 18.15 -8.34
C LEU A 392 4.15 18.02 -7.34
N CYS A 393 5.38 18.25 -7.78
CA CYS A 393 6.55 18.19 -6.90
C CYS A 393 6.47 19.22 -5.77
N ALA A 394 6.05 20.44 -6.08
CA ALA A 394 5.86 21.50 -5.07
C ALA A 394 4.78 21.14 -4.05
N GLY A 395 3.70 20.47 -4.47
CA GLY A 395 2.66 19.99 -3.56
C GLY A 395 3.09 18.86 -2.63
N LEU A 396 4.08 18.05 -3.02
CA LEU A 396 4.52 16.87 -2.27
C LEU A 396 5.78 17.12 -1.42
N THR A 397 6.67 18.05 -1.81
CA THR A 397 7.87 18.36 -1.03
C THR A 397 7.70 19.57 -0.13
N ARG A 398 8.32 19.51 1.04
CA ARG A 398 8.46 20.63 1.95
C ARG A 398 9.62 21.54 1.54
N ARG A 399 10.71 20.97 0.99
CA ARG A 399 11.93 21.74 0.76
C ARG A 399 12.73 21.33 -0.47
N TRP A 400 13.10 20.07 -0.63
CA TRP A 400 14.10 19.68 -1.61
C TRP A 400 13.53 18.81 -2.73
N LEU A 401 14.04 19.03 -3.94
CA LEU A 401 13.81 18.18 -5.11
C LEU A 401 15.17 17.90 -5.78
N LEU A 402 15.51 16.63 -5.94
CA LEU A 402 16.65 16.19 -6.73
C LEU A 402 16.14 15.56 -8.02
N LEU A 403 16.43 16.20 -9.13
CA LEU A 403 15.90 15.88 -10.44
C LEU A 403 17.01 15.58 -11.41
N GLU A 404 16.80 14.60 -12.31
CA GLU A 404 17.69 14.31 -13.44
C GLU A 404 17.02 14.70 -14.74
N TRP A 405 17.63 15.64 -15.43
CA TRP A 405 17.30 15.97 -16.81
C TRP A 405 17.96 14.99 -17.77
N VAL A 406 17.17 14.40 -18.66
CA VAL A 406 17.62 13.52 -19.75
C VAL A 406 17.43 14.30 -21.05
N PRO A 407 18.52 14.71 -21.76
CA PRO A 407 18.38 15.52 -22.96
C PRO A 407 17.79 14.73 -24.12
N PRO A 408 17.17 15.40 -25.10
CA PRO A 408 16.63 14.74 -26.30
C PRO A 408 17.65 13.95 -27.12
N SER A 409 18.95 14.27 -27.01
CA SER A 409 20.04 13.52 -27.63
C SER A 409 20.37 12.17 -26.97
N ASP A 410 19.83 11.91 -25.77
CA ASP A 410 20.05 10.65 -25.05
C ASP A 410 19.46 9.46 -25.84
N PRO A 411 20.19 8.34 -25.96
CA PRO A 411 19.71 7.17 -26.71
C PRO A 411 18.35 6.63 -26.22
N MET A 412 18.09 6.66 -24.91
CA MET A 412 16.82 6.24 -24.32
C MET A 412 15.68 7.18 -24.72
N PHE A 413 15.94 8.49 -24.73
CA PHE A 413 14.96 9.48 -25.17
C PHE A 413 14.61 9.25 -26.66
N GLN A 414 15.62 9.03 -27.52
CA GLN A 414 15.45 8.76 -28.93
C GLN A 414 14.70 7.44 -29.20
N GLU A 415 14.94 6.41 -28.41
CA GLU A 415 14.21 5.14 -28.52
C GLU A 415 12.72 5.32 -28.25
N TRP A 416 12.35 6.15 -27.27
CA TRP A 416 10.96 6.44 -26.94
C TRP A 416 10.25 7.34 -27.96
N LEU A 417 10.99 8.12 -28.74
CA LEU A 417 10.46 8.93 -29.85
C LEU A 417 10.16 8.11 -31.11
N ARG A 418 10.72 6.91 -31.27
CA ARG A 418 10.54 6.11 -32.48
C ARG A 418 9.07 5.85 -32.75
N GLY A 419 8.60 6.29 -33.95
CA GLY A 419 7.23 6.12 -34.39
C GLY A 419 6.21 7.06 -33.76
N ARG A 420 6.66 8.13 -33.11
CA ARG A 420 5.83 9.22 -32.57
C ARG A 420 6.22 10.55 -33.21
N ASP A 421 5.29 11.51 -33.21
CA ASP A 421 5.59 12.88 -33.58
C ASP A 421 6.60 13.47 -32.60
N ASP A 422 7.64 14.12 -33.11
CA ASP A 422 8.64 14.79 -32.30
C ASP A 422 8.11 16.13 -31.74
N LEU A 423 7.27 16.03 -30.71
CA LEU A 423 6.73 17.19 -30.00
C LEU A 423 7.69 17.75 -28.94
N TYR A 424 8.76 17.05 -28.62
CA TYR A 424 9.58 17.32 -27.43
C TYR A 424 11.08 17.41 -27.71
N GLY A 425 11.53 17.16 -28.95
CA GLY A 425 12.96 17.21 -29.32
C GLY A 425 13.59 18.59 -29.24
N HIS A 426 12.77 19.65 -29.13
CA HIS A 426 13.21 21.03 -28.94
C HIS A 426 13.45 21.40 -27.48
N LEU A 427 13.02 20.56 -26.52
CA LEU A 427 13.15 20.86 -25.09
C LEU A 427 14.61 20.89 -24.67
N THR A 428 14.93 21.88 -23.87
CA THR A 428 16.25 22.10 -23.29
C THR A 428 16.21 22.04 -21.77
N GLU A 429 17.36 21.96 -21.13
CA GLU A 429 17.50 22.11 -19.68
C GLU A 429 16.94 23.47 -19.20
N ASN A 430 17.07 24.52 -20.05
CA ASN A 430 16.55 25.85 -19.71
C ASN A 430 15.00 25.87 -19.67
N ASP A 431 14.34 25.13 -20.57
CA ASP A 431 12.87 25.01 -20.54
C ASP A 431 12.41 24.30 -19.27
N LEU A 432 13.15 23.26 -18.85
CA LEU A 432 12.91 22.58 -17.58
C LEU A 432 13.05 23.56 -16.39
N THR A 433 14.20 24.20 -16.27
CA THR A 433 14.48 25.11 -15.14
C THR A 433 13.51 26.29 -15.12
N HIS A 434 13.12 26.81 -16.28
CA HIS A 434 12.11 27.86 -16.38
C HIS A 434 10.72 27.38 -15.90
N ALA A 435 10.30 26.15 -16.27
CA ALA A 435 9.04 25.60 -15.83
C ALA A 435 8.99 25.33 -14.31
N PHE A 436 10.14 25.02 -13.69
CA PHE A 436 10.24 24.78 -12.24
C PHE A 436 10.48 26.08 -11.45
N ALA A 437 10.96 27.15 -12.08
CA ALA A 437 11.30 28.43 -11.42
C ALA A 437 10.18 29.07 -10.58
N PRO A 438 8.86 28.92 -10.89
CA PRO A 438 7.81 29.42 -10.01
C PRO A 438 7.81 28.81 -8.60
N HIS A 439 8.33 27.60 -8.45
CA HIS A 439 8.29 26.85 -7.20
C HIS A 439 9.67 26.56 -6.61
N PHE A 440 10.71 26.54 -7.44
CA PHE A 440 12.02 26.03 -7.05
C PHE A 440 13.17 26.92 -7.56
N ALA A 441 14.23 27.05 -6.75
CA ALA A 441 15.49 27.62 -7.15
C ALA A 441 16.55 26.52 -7.31
N VAL A 442 17.37 26.58 -8.35
CA VAL A 442 18.50 25.64 -8.54
C VAL A 442 19.61 26.01 -7.56
N VAL A 443 20.01 25.04 -6.73
CA VAL A 443 21.05 25.19 -5.69
C VAL A 443 22.37 24.53 -6.09
N GLU A 444 22.29 23.38 -6.79
CA GLU A 444 23.46 22.66 -7.26
C GLU A 444 23.15 22.00 -8.60
N ARG A 445 24.11 22.05 -9.52
CA ARG A 445 24.03 21.47 -10.86
C ARG A 445 25.29 20.65 -11.14
N ALA A 446 25.11 19.44 -11.68
CA ALA A 446 26.18 18.64 -12.21
C ALA A 446 25.79 18.05 -13.56
N GLN A 447 26.72 18.07 -14.51
CA GLN A 447 26.56 17.42 -15.80
C GLN A 447 27.34 16.13 -15.82
N LEU A 448 26.69 15.03 -16.17
CA LEU A 448 27.29 13.70 -16.30
C LEU A 448 27.96 13.54 -17.67
N GLY A 449 28.90 12.60 -17.78
CA GLY A 449 29.62 12.31 -19.01
C GLY A 449 28.74 11.97 -20.21
N ASN A 450 27.56 11.36 -19.97
CA ASN A 450 26.56 11.02 -20.97
C ASN A 450 25.66 12.20 -21.38
N GLY A 451 25.93 13.41 -20.90
CA GLY A 451 25.19 14.63 -21.22
C GLY A 451 23.93 14.87 -20.39
N ARG A 452 23.57 13.95 -19.50
CA ARG A 452 22.48 14.16 -18.53
C ARG A 452 22.88 15.17 -17.46
N VAL A 453 21.90 15.82 -16.85
CA VAL A 453 22.14 16.85 -15.83
C VAL A 453 21.39 16.52 -14.56
N LEU A 454 22.10 16.58 -13.44
CA LEU A 454 21.53 16.47 -12.09
C LEU A 454 21.33 17.87 -11.51
N LEU A 455 20.14 18.11 -10.98
CA LEU A 455 19.74 19.38 -10.38
C LEU A 455 19.24 19.14 -8.96
N LEU A 456 19.90 19.77 -7.98
CA LEU A 456 19.33 19.91 -6.65
C LEU A 456 18.60 21.26 -6.58
N LEU A 457 17.31 21.20 -6.31
CA LEU A 457 16.44 22.36 -6.25
C LEU A 457 15.89 22.55 -4.84
N GLU A 458 15.83 23.80 -4.38
CA GLU A 458 15.20 24.17 -3.13
C GLU A 458 13.87 24.88 -3.41
N ARG A 459 12.83 24.48 -2.69
CA ARG A 459 11.51 25.11 -2.80
C ARG A 459 11.57 26.55 -2.34
N ILE A 460 11.08 27.45 -3.16
CA ILE A 460 10.93 28.86 -2.80
C ILE A 460 9.79 28.92 -1.78
N SER A 461 10.09 29.40 -0.57
CA SER A 461 9.04 29.63 0.43
C SER A 461 8.15 30.76 -0.04
N ASP A 462 6.91 30.43 -0.40
CA ASP A 462 5.88 31.43 -0.56
C ASP A 462 5.75 32.18 0.77
N GLY A 463 5.84 33.50 0.73
CA GLY A 463 5.57 34.39 1.88
C GLY A 463 4.10 34.39 2.33
N ILE A 464 3.40 33.21 2.19
CA ILE A 464 2.00 32.97 2.54
C ILE A 464 1.88 31.62 3.23
N SER A 465 2.36 31.51 4.47
CA SER A 465 2.13 30.32 5.28
C SER A 465 1.12 30.53 6.42
N ASP A 466 0.10 31.37 6.25
CA ASP A 466 -0.94 31.56 7.28
C ASP A 466 -2.39 31.36 6.80
N ARG A 467 -2.62 30.69 5.66
CA ARG A 467 -4.01 30.49 5.16
C ARG A 467 -4.57 29.09 5.24
N ILE A 468 -3.89 28.11 5.83
CA ILE A 468 -4.43 26.73 5.94
C ILE A 468 -5.00 26.42 7.33
N SER A 469 -5.02 27.36 8.28
CA SER A 469 -5.59 27.12 9.61
C SER A 469 -6.93 27.83 9.89
N THR A 470 -7.58 28.47 8.91
CA THR A 470 -8.80 29.27 9.16
C THR A 470 -10.05 28.85 8.41
N ASP A 471 -10.03 27.84 7.54
CA ASP A 471 -11.23 27.45 6.78
C ASP A 471 -12.09 26.34 7.40
N ASP A 472 -11.75 25.83 8.59
CA ASP A 472 -12.60 24.86 9.30
C ASP A 472 -13.71 25.53 10.17
N ASN A 473 -13.83 26.88 10.17
CA ASN A 473 -14.79 27.59 11.01
C ASN A 473 -15.89 28.37 10.26
N ALA A 474 -15.97 28.23 8.93
CA ALA A 474 -16.93 29.05 8.14
C ALA A 474 -18.16 28.28 7.62
N SER A 475 -18.41 27.03 8.05
CA SER A 475 -19.59 26.27 7.62
C SER A 475 -20.63 25.95 8.71
N GLN A 476 -20.64 26.70 9.81
CA GLN A 476 -21.68 26.61 10.85
C GLN A 476 -22.34 27.95 11.08
N ASN A 477 -22.89 28.61 10.08
CA ASN A 477 -23.93 29.63 10.22
C ASN A 477 -24.47 30.00 8.83
N ALA A 478 -25.39 29.19 8.32
CA ALA A 478 -26.34 29.63 7.31
C ALA A 478 -27.69 29.07 7.72
N ASP A 479 -28.37 29.94 8.34
CA ASP A 479 -29.61 29.94 9.04
C ASP A 479 -30.81 29.77 8.12
N SER A 480 -31.88 29.27 8.70
CA SER A 480 -33.21 29.09 8.13
C SER A 480 -33.85 30.37 7.64
N PRO A 481 -34.53 30.43 6.52
CA PRO A 481 -35.53 31.44 6.31
C PRO A 481 -36.91 30.96 6.80
N ARG A 482 -37.52 31.80 7.62
CA ARG A 482 -38.90 31.75 8.11
C ARG A 482 -39.88 31.66 6.94
N ALA A 483 -40.86 30.79 7.10
CA ALA A 483 -42.09 30.78 6.34
C ALA A 483 -42.94 32.02 6.77
N GLU A 484 -43.19 32.92 5.88
CA GLU A 484 -44.34 33.81 5.96
C GLU A 484 -45.39 33.38 4.95
N GLY A 485 -46.63 33.28 5.45
CA GLY A 485 -47.76 32.78 4.72
C GLY A 485 -48.26 33.77 3.65
N ILE A 486 -48.89 33.20 2.64
CA ILE A 486 -49.86 33.91 1.80
C ILE A 486 -51.12 33.05 1.76
N THR A 487 -52.17 33.62 2.36
CA THR A 487 -53.57 33.28 2.15
C THR A 487 -54.01 33.81 0.78
N SER A 488 -54.57 32.98 -0.02
CA SER A 488 -55.83 33.10 -0.79
C SER A 488 -55.94 31.96 -1.77
#